data_35a8af0decfc0e41c79707f549cd3a06
#
_entry.id   35a8af0decfc0e41c79707f549cd3a06
#
_cell.length_a   1.000
_cell.length_b   1.000
_cell.length_c   1.000
_cell.angle_alpha   90.00
_cell.angle_beta   90.00
_cell.angle_gamma   90.00
#
_symmetry.space_group_name_H-M   'P 1'
#
loop_
_entity.id
_entity.type
_entity.pdbx_description
1 polymer ?
#
loop_
_entity_poly.entity_id
_entity_poly.type
_entity_poly.pdbx_seq_one_letter_code
_entity_poly.pdbx_strand_id
1 'polypeptide(L)'
;MGRHFDIGYFKKTLKVRSKVAKERTVVNKMYAWQLGKEYYDGSRLNGYGGFRYDGRWLKLLPKIIKRYKLTKNSKVLDLGCKKGFLLKDLNILIPGIKSYGIENHDYALKNAVKSKSKLIKCEYTKLPFKNKSLDFVIAFNSLYMQNLGDVIKSLKEIERVSKKSYIVLASGEN
;
A
#
# COMPACT_ATOMS: atom_id res chain seq x y z
N MET A 1 -7.89 -11.46 18.68
CA MET A 1 -9.00 -11.24 17.74
C MET A 1 -8.88 -9.81 17.16
N GLY A 2 -8.76 -9.68 15.83
CA GLY A 2 -8.65 -8.37 15.15
C GLY A 2 -9.96 -7.58 15.29
N ARG A 3 -9.85 -6.24 15.43
CA ARG A 3 -11.02 -5.36 15.49
C ARG A 3 -11.14 -4.61 14.16
N HIS A 4 -12.36 -4.56 13.61
CA HIS A 4 -12.63 -3.71 12.44
C HIS A 4 -12.44 -2.24 12.80
N PHE A 5 -11.74 -1.50 11.92
CA PHE A 5 -11.53 -0.07 12.06
C PHE A 5 -11.58 0.59 10.68
N ASP A 6 -12.62 1.37 10.43
CA ASP A 6 -12.79 2.07 9.17
C ASP A 6 -12.11 3.45 9.21
N ILE A 7 -11.16 3.66 8.31
CA ILE A 7 -10.50 4.96 8.10
C ILE A 7 -11.21 5.84 7.07
N GLY A 8 -12.25 5.32 6.44
CA GLY A 8 -12.96 5.95 5.32
C GLY A 8 -12.38 5.55 3.97
N TYR A 9 -13.12 5.85 2.91
CA TYR A 9 -12.79 5.50 1.53
C TYR A 9 -12.41 6.73 0.70
N PHE A 10 -11.49 6.51 -0.26
CA PHE A 10 -11.39 7.40 -1.40
C PHE A 10 -12.62 7.18 -2.29
N LYS A 11 -13.61 8.05 -2.22
CA LYS A 11 -14.82 7.94 -3.03
C LYS A 11 -14.45 7.94 -4.53
N LYS A 12 -14.43 6.74 -5.15
CA LYS A 12 -14.46 6.62 -6.61
C LYS A 12 -15.89 6.29 -7.01
N THR A 13 -16.41 7.00 -7.99
CA THR A 13 -17.76 6.75 -8.49
C THR A 13 -17.83 5.34 -9.08
N LEU A 14 -18.80 4.55 -8.63
CA LEU A 14 -19.09 3.18 -9.12
C LEU A 14 -19.19 3.12 -10.64
N LYS A 15 -19.75 4.16 -11.29
CA LYS A 15 -19.88 4.30 -12.75
C LYS A 15 -18.54 4.13 -13.51
N VAL A 16 -17.43 4.69 -13.00
CA VAL A 16 -16.12 4.58 -13.66
C VAL A 16 -15.57 3.16 -13.59
N ARG A 17 -15.79 2.44 -12.48
CA ARG A 17 -15.32 1.06 -12.33
C ARG A 17 -16.06 0.10 -13.28
N SER A 18 -17.37 0.22 -13.38
CA SER A 18 -18.19 -0.65 -14.25
C SER A 18 -17.86 -0.43 -15.74
N LYS A 19 -17.66 0.82 -16.17
CA LYS A 19 -17.24 1.13 -17.54
C LYS A 19 -15.88 0.49 -17.86
N VAL A 20 -14.87 0.71 -17.03
CA VAL A 20 -13.53 0.13 -17.21
C VAL A 20 -13.57 -1.40 -17.23
N ALA A 21 -14.39 -2.04 -16.41
CA ALA A 21 -14.51 -3.50 -16.38
C ALA A 21 -15.09 -4.05 -17.69
N LYS A 22 -16.05 -3.36 -18.30
CA LYS A 22 -16.68 -3.76 -19.58
C LYS A 22 -15.75 -3.58 -20.79
N GLU A 23 -14.94 -2.52 -20.79
CA GLU A 23 -14.07 -2.16 -21.93
C GLU A 23 -12.69 -2.85 -21.89
N ARG A 24 -12.35 -3.54 -20.80
CA ARG A 24 -11.04 -4.13 -20.59
C ARG A 24 -10.84 -5.39 -21.45
N THR A 25 -9.87 -5.34 -22.36
CA THR A 25 -9.45 -6.48 -23.19
C THR A 25 -8.49 -7.41 -22.44
N VAL A 26 -8.15 -8.57 -23.02
CA VAL A 26 -7.12 -9.48 -22.52
C VAL A 26 -5.76 -8.78 -22.48
N VAL A 27 -5.42 -8.00 -23.50
CA VAL A 27 -4.16 -7.23 -23.56
C VAL A 27 -4.06 -6.26 -22.39
N ASN A 28 -5.14 -5.53 -22.06
CA ASN A 28 -5.16 -4.64 -20.91
C ASN A 28 -4.92 -5.40 -19.57
N LYS A 29 -5.45 -6.62 -19.45
CA LYS A 29 -5.22 -7.48 -18.27
C LYS A 29 -3.76 -7.94 -18.20
N MET A 30 -3.13 -8.29 -19.32
CA MET A 30 -1.71 -8.64 -19.38
C MET A 30 -0.82 -7.48 -18.89
N TYR A 31 -1.06 -6.25 -19.38
CA TYR A 31 -0.37 -5.07 -18.86
C TYR A 31 -0.59 -4.86 -17.35
N ALA A 32 -1.81 -5.13 -16.88
CA ALA A 32 -2.10 -5.01 -15.45
C ALA A 32 -1.28 -6.00 -14.61
N TRP A 33 -1.07 -7.23 -15.10
CA TRP A 33 -0.30 -8.25 -14.39
C TRP A 33 1.21 -7.96 -14.36
N GLN A 34 1.74 -7.27 -15.38
CA GLN A 34 3.16 -6.90 -15.43
C GLN A 34 3.55 -5.86 -14.38
N LEU A 35 2.58 -5.11 -13.82
CA LEU A 35 2.78 -4.07 -12.80
C LEU A 35 3.90 -3.06 -13.16
N GLY A 36 4.09 -2.84 -14.46
CA GLY A 36 5.08 -1.92 -15.03
C GLY A 36 4.50 -0.53 -15.35
N LYS A 37 5.14 0.18 -16.28
CA LYS A 37 4.75 1.52 -16.73
C LYS A 37 3.28 1.60 -17.13
N GLU A 38 2.83 0.65 -17.94
CA GLU A 38 1.45 0.62 -18.45
C GLU A 38 0.42 0.48 -17.34
N TYR A 39 0.73 -0.29 -16.30
CA TYR A 39 -0.14 -0.42 -15.13
C TYR A 39 -0.24 0.86 -14.31
N TYR A 40 0.89 1.50 -14.02
CA TYR A 40 0.90 2.70 -13.16
C TYR A 40 0.53 3.97 -13.93
N ASP A 41 1.14 4.22 -15.07
CA ASP A 41 1.10 5.52 -15.76
C ASP A 41 0.50 5.46 -17.17
N GLY A 42 0.14 4.27 -17.66
CA GLY A 42 -0.53 4.07 -18.93
C GLY A 42 -2.04 4.32 -18.89
N SER A 43 -2.75 3.72 -19.82
CA SER A 43 -4.21 3.84 -19.91
C SER A 43 -4.93 3.38 -18.62
N ARG A 44 -6.07 3.99 -18.33
CA ARG A 44 -6.95 3.54 -17.23
C ARG A 44 -7.45 2.11 -17.42
N LEU A 45 -7.50 1.61 -18.65
CA LEU A 45 -7.83 0.22 -18.96
C LEU A 45 -6.73 -0.75 -18.50
N ASN A 46 -5.47 -0.31 -18.46
CA ASN A 46 -4.33 -1.13 -18.01
C ASN A 46 -4.18 -1.17 -16.48
N GLY A 47 -4.64 -0.15 -15.78
CA GLY A 47 -4.44 -0.06 -14.33
C GLY A 47 -4.89 1.25 -13.71
N TYR A 48 -3.95 2.01 -13.14
CA TYR A 48 -4.25 3.25 -12.44
C TYR A 48 -4.68 4.41 -13.36
N GLY A 49 -4.23 4.46 -14.60
CA GLY A 49 -4.50 5.58 -15.51
C GLY A 49 -3.77 6.85 -15.08
N GLY A 50 -2.48 6.73 -14.73
CA GLY A 50 -1.67 7.80 -14.15
C GLY A 50 -1.69 7.77 -12.63
N PHE A 51 -0.72 7.06 -12.04
CA PHE A 51 -0.57 6.98 -10.59
C PHE A 51 0.31 8.15 -10.09
N ARG A 52 -0.33 9.29 -9.89
CA ARG A 52 0.33 10.54 -9.49
C ARG A 52 0.04 10.87 -8.04
N TYR A 53 1.00 11.53 -7.39
CA TYR A 53 0.86 12.02 -6.03
C TYR A 53 -0.16 13.18 -5.97
N ASP A 54 -1.10 13.08 -5.04
CA ASP A 54 -2.19 14.05 -4.86
C ASP A 54 -2.48 14.37 -3.37
N GLY A 55 -1.63 13.91 -2.45
CA GLY A 55 -1.80 14.17 -1.01
C GLY A 55 -3.01 13.49 -0.37
N ARG A 56 -3.59 12.48 -1.04
CA ARG A 56 -4.84 11.84 -0.58
C ARG A 56 -4.74 11.23 0.82
N TRP A 57 -3.57 10.79 1.23
CA TRP A 57 -3.37 10.15 2.51
C TRP A 57 -3.36 11.14 3.68
N LEU A 58 -3.16 12.45 3.44
CA LEU A 58 -3.26 13.49 4.46
C LEU A 58 -4.64 13.51 5.13
N LYS A 59 -5.69 13.07 4.43
CA LYS A 59 -7.06 12.99 4.97
C LYS A 59 -7.33 11.71 5.79
N LEU A 60 -6.65 10.62 5.49
CA LEU A 60 -6.91 9.30 6.11
C LEU A 60 -5.94 9.00 7.26
N LEU A 61 -4.66 9.33 7.08
CA LEU A 61 -3.62 9.04 8.07
C LEU A 61 -3.88 9.62 9.47
N PRO A 62 -4.48 10.81 9.65
CA PRO A 62 -4.76 11.33 10.99
C PRO A 62 -5.56 10.37 11.86
N LYS A 63 -6.52 9.64 11.30
CA LYS A 63 -7.29 8.62 12.03
C LYS A 63 -6.39 7.45 12.49
N ILE A 64 -5.50 6.97 11.61
CA ILE A 64 -4.53 5.92 11.93
C ILE A 64 -3.55 6.41 12.99
N ILE A 65 -2.97 7.59 12.81
CA ILE A 65 -2.01 8.20 13.74
C ILE A 65 -2.61 8.28 15.14
N LYS A 66 -3.83 8.82 15.26
CA LYS A 66 -4.54 8.92 16.54
C LYS A 66 -4.82 7.54 17.15
N ARG A 67 -5.37 6.62 16.36
CA ARG A 67 -5.77 5.27 16.80
C ARG A 67 -4.59 4.46 17.33
N TYR A 68 -3.47 4.50 16.64
CA TYR A 68 -2.29 3.71 16.96
C TYR A 68 -1.24 4.48 17.76
N LYS A 69 -1.52 5.75 18.10
CA LYS A 69 -0.64 6.65 18.88
C LYS A 69 0.76 6.77 18.26
N LEU A 70 0.81 6.96 16.92
CA LEU A 70 2.08 7.08 16.21
C LEU A 70 2.72 8.45 16.50
N THR A 71 4.03 8.44 16.73
CA THR A 71 4.85 9.63 17.05
C THR A 71 6.13 9.63 16.21
N LYS A 72 6.92 10.69 16.30
CA LYS A 72 8.24 10.78 15.66
C LYS A 72 9.21 9.65 16.04
N ASN A 73 8.99 9.01 17.19
CA ASN A 73 9.81 7.88 17.66
C ASN A 73 9.33 6.53 17.13
N SER A 74 8.17 6.49 16.49
CA SER A 74 7.59 5.25 15.95
C SER A 74 8.34 4.81 14.70
N LYS A 75 8.45 3.48 14.52
CA LYS A 75 8.96 2.81 13.32
C LYS A 75 7.78 2.23 12.56
N VAL A 76 7.50 2.76 11.37
CA VAL A 76 6.33 2.41 10.57
C VAL A 76 6.75 1.81 9.24
N LEU A 77 6.07 0.73 8.82
CA LEU A 77 6.22 0.10 7.52
C LEU A 77 4.93 0.23 6.71
N ASP A 78 5.05 0.68 5.46
CA ASP A 78 4.02 0.55 4.42
C ASP A 78 4.38 -0.66 3.54
N LEU A 79 3.59 -1.74 3.66
CA LEU A 79 3.77 -2.97 2.89
C LEU A 79 2.99 -2.90 1.58
N GLY A 80 3.70 -2.94 0.46
CA GLY A 80 3.17 -2.63 -0.87
C GLY A 80 3.05 -1.14 -1.09
N CYS A 81 4.12 -0.40 -0.77
CA CYS A 81 4.13 1.06 -0.75
C CYS A 81 4.03 1.71 -2.15
N LYS A 82 4.19 0.93 -3.22
CA LYS A 82 4.12 1.41 -4.61
C LYS A 82 5.08 2.58 -4.83
N LYS A 83 4.59 3.74 -5.27
CA LYS A 83 5.39 4.96 -5.45
C LYS A 83 5.59 5.76 -4.14
N GLY A 84 5.26 5.22 -2.98
CA GLY A 84 5.55 5.80 -1.67
C GLY A 84 4.68 7.00 -1.26
N PHE A 85 3.47 7.16 -1.83
CA PHE A 85 2.60 8.31 -1.55
C PHE A 85 2.14 8.39 -0.10
N LEU A 86 1.77 7.25 0.50
CA LEU A 86 1.39 7.16 1.90
C LEU A 86 2.55 7.60 2.81
N LEU A 87 3.75 7.10 2.51
CA LEU A 87 4.94 7.41 3.29
C LEU A 87 5.33 8.89 3.22
N LYS A 88 5.17 9.52 2.04
CA LYS A 88 5.39 10.96 1.89
C LYS A 88 4.43 11.74 2.78
N ASP A 89 3.14 11.42 2.74
CA ASP A 89 2.13 12.08 3.54
C ASP A 89 2.34 11.83 5.05
N LEU A 90 2.77 10.62 5.42
CA LEU A 90 3.14 10.29 6.80
C LEU A 90 4.30 11.15 7.31
N ASN A 91 5.33 11.37 6.47
CA ASN A 91 6.48 12.24 6.81
C ASN A 91 6.09 13.72 6.93
N ILE A 92 5.04 14.16 6.21
CA ILE A 92 4.48 15.52 6.35
C ILE A 92 3.75 15.64 7.68
N LEU A 93 2.92 14.66 8.02
CA LEU A 93 2.10 14.68 9.25
C LEU A 93 2.91 14.45 10.53
N ILE A 94 3.98 13.65 10.44
CA ILE A 94 4.88 13.39 11.59
C ILE A 94 6.34 13.58 11.14
N PRO A 95 6.84 14.80 11.13
CA PRO A 95 8.24 15.06 10.81
C PRO A 95 9.19 14.28 11.72
N GLY A 96 10.15 13.58 11.11
CA GLY A 96 11.14 12.78 11.84
C GLY A 96 10.74 11.34 12.16
N ILE A 97 9.54 10.90 11.81
CA ILE A 97 9.14 9.49 11.95
C ILE A 97 10.06 8.57 11.14
N LYS A 98 10.42 7.42 11.70
CA LYS A 98 11.19 6.38 11.00
C LYS A 98 10.23 5.53 10.16
N SER A 99 10.23 5.76 8.85
CA SER A 99 9.30 5.11 7.93
C SER A 99 10.02 4.31 6.85
N TYR A 100 9.46 3.16 6.54
CA TYR A 100 9.98 2.19 5.59
C TYR A 100 8.87 1.83 4.59
N GLY A 101 9.24 1.55 3.35
CA GLY A 101 8.36 1.01 2.33
C GLY A 101 8.92 -0.28 1.77
N ILE A 102 8.10 -1.31 1.70
CA ILE A 102 8.41 -2.55 0.96
C ILE A 102 7.58 -2.55 -0.32
N GLU A 103 8.26 -2.80 -1.43
CA GLU A 103 7.64 -2.99 -2.74
C GLU A 103 8.49 -3.99 -3.54
N ASN A 104 7.86 -4.86 -4.31
CA ASN A 104 8.56 -5.84 -5.13
C ASN A 104 8.66 -5.46 -6.61
N HIS A 105 8.01 -4.36 -7.04
CA HIS A 105 7.99 -3.92 -8.42
C HIS A 105 8.97 -2.77 -8.68
N ASP A 106 9.93 -3.02 -9.58
CA ASP A 106 10.98 -2.06 -9.92
C ASP A 106 10.45 -0.73 -10.45
N TYR A 107 9.42 -0.77 -11.31
CA TYR A 107 8.87 0.46 -11.87
C TYR A 107 8.34 1.40 -10.79
N ALA A 108 7.63 0.87 -9.81
CA ALA A 108 7.09 1.65 -8.71
C ALA A 108 8.19 2.30 -7.87
N LEU A 109 9.23 1.53 -7.52
CA LEU A 109 10.37 2.02 -6.74
C LEU A 109 11.19 3.07 -7.50
N LYS A 110 11.49 2.84 -8.78
CA LYS A 110 12.24 3.80 -9.62
C LYS A 110 11.49 5.12 -9.83
N ASN A 111 10.16 5.09 -9.77
CA ASN A 111 9.29 6.25 -9.94
C ASN A 111 8.65 6.71 -8.62
N ALA A 112 9.26 6.36 -7.49
CA ALA A 112 8.77 6.76 -6.18
C ALA A 112 8.95 8.27 -5.94
N VAL A 113 8.01 8.85 -5.21
CA VAL A 113 8.11 10.26 -4.83
C VAL A 113 9.21 10.46 -3.80
N LYS A 114 9.91 11.58 -3.90
CA LYS A 114 10.93 11.96 -2.90
C LYS A 114 10.29 12.10 -1.52
N SER A 115 10.82 11.37 -0.55
CA SER A 115 10.44 11.41 0.86
C SER A 115 11.64 11.04 1.74
N LYS A 116 11.52 11.18 3.06
CA LYS A 116 12.54 10.74 4.02
C LYS A 116 12.47 9.25 4.36
N SER A 117 11.56 8.51 3.72
CA SER A 117 11.35 7.08 3.96
C SER A 117 12.39 6.22 3.24
N LYS A 118 12.79 5.13 3.87
CA LYS A 118 13.64 4.13 3.23
C LYS A 118 12.79 3.13 2.46
N LEU A 119 12.92 3.10 1.13
CA LEU A 119 12.25 2.12 0.26
C LEU A 119 13.16 0.92 0.03
N ILE A 120 12.61 -0.28 0.11
CA ILE A 120 13.34 -1.54 0.02
C ILE A 120 12.60 -2.45 -0.97
N LYS A 121 13.32 -2.96 -1.97
CA LYS A 121 12.79 -4.01 -2.85
C LYS A 121 12.84 -5.34 -2.12
N CYS A 122 11.70 -5.93 -1.85
CA CYS A 122 11.60 -7.20 -1.14
C CYS A 122 10.25 -7.86 -1.37
N GLU A 123 10.22 -9.20 -1.31
CA GLU A 123 8.98 -9.96 -1.28
C GLU A 123 8.27 -9.81 0.07
N TYR A 124 6.94 -9.80 0.06
CA TYR A 124 6.14 -9.60 1.29
C TYR A 124 6.16 -10.82 2.20
N THR A 125 6.53 -11.99 1.66
CA THR A 125 6.63 -13.27 2.37
C THR A 125 7.88 -13.45 3.21
N LYS A 126 8.86 -12.50 3.13
CA LYS A 126 10.11 -12.53 3.91
C LYS A 126 10.62 -11.12 4.14
N LEU A 127 10.18 -10.49 5.21
CA LEU A 127 10.50 -9.09 5.50
C LEU A 127 11.87 -8.94 6.18
N PRO A 128 12.72 -7.97 5.77
CA PRO A 128 14.09 -7.79 6.28
C PRO A 128 14.11 -7.04 7.62
N PHE A 129 13.21 -7.40 8.53
CA PHE A 129 13.10 -6.79 9.85
C PHE A 129 13.17 -7.85 10.95
N LYS A 130 13.75 -7.49 12.11
CA LYS A 130 13.75 -8.35 13.31
C LYS A 130 12.34 -8.47 13.89
N ASN A 131 12.11 -9.53 14.69
CA ASN A 131 10.84 -9.75 15.38
C ASN A 131 10.48 -8.52 16.22
N LYS A 132 9.21 -8.07 16.12
CA LYS A 132 8.64 -6.95 16.87
C LYS A 132 9.45 -5.64 16.84
N SER A 133 10.30 -5.47 15.79
CA SER A 133 11.15 -4.28 15.64
C SER A 133 10.43 -3.06 15.07
N LEU A 134 9.24 -3.24 14.51
CA LEU A 134 8.38 -2.18 14.00
C LEU A 134 7.22 -1.92 14.97
N ASP A 135 6.91 -0.66 15.20
CA ASP A 135 5.78 -0.27 16.05
C ASP A 135 4.45 -0.44 15.32
N PHE A 136 4.45 -0.25 13.98
CA PHE A 136 3.26 -0.34 13.18
C PHE A 136 3.55 -0.78 11.74
N VAL A 137 2.70 -1.66 11.21
CA VAL A 137 2.67 -2.02 9.78
C VAL A 137 1.31 -1.68 9.21
N ILE A 138 1.30 -0.99 8.07
CA ILE A 138 0.11 -0.79 7.24
C ILE A 138 0.25 -1.59 5.94
N ALA A 139 -0.78 -2.36 5.58
CA ALA A 139 -0.89 -3.07 4.30
C ALA A 139 -2.24 -2.68 3.66
N PHE A 140 -2.22 -1.64 2.84
CA PHE A 140 -3.44 -1.10 2.26
C PHE A 140 -3.64 -1.59 0.82
N ASN A 141 -4.53 -2.57 0.65
CA ASN A 141 -4.82 -3.18 -0.65
C ASN A 141 -3.54 -3.65 -1.37
N SER A 142 -2.60 -4.24 -0.64
CA SER A 142 -1.34 -4.73 -1.20
C SER A 142 -1.27 -6.26 -1.29
N LEU A 143 -2.07 -6.97 -0.52
CA LEU A 143 -2.00 -8.44 -0.45
C LEU A 143 -2.95 -9.13 -1.43
N TYR A 144 -3.97 -8.45 -1.96
CA TYR A 144 -5.05 -9.09 -2.74
C TYR A 144 -4.60 -9.65 -4.11
N MET A 145 -3.44 -9.27 -4.61
CA MET A 145 -2.91 -9.79 -5.88
C MET A 145 -1.99 -11.01 -5.69
N GLN A 146 -1.75 -11.43 -4.46
CA GLN A 146 -0.99 -12.63 -4.15
C GLN A 146 -1.90 -13.87 -4.18
N ASN A 147 -1.31 -15.05 -4.41
CA ASN A 147 -2.02 -16.30 -4.16
C ASN A 147 -2.25 -16.47 -2.65
N LEU A 148 -3.22 -17.31 -2.27
CA LEU A 148 -3.61 -17.50 -0.88
C LEU A 148 -2.45 -17.94 0.03
N GLY A 149 -1.57 -18.81 -0.46
CA GLY A 149 -0.41 -19.29 0.29
C GLY A 149 0.55 -18.16 0.64
N ASP A 150 0.79 -17.24 -0.28
CA ASP A 150 1.66 -16.09 -0.05
C ASP A 150 0.99 -15.00 0.79
N VAL A 151 -0.34 -14.83 0.68
CA VAL A 151 -1.08 -13.99 1.63
C VAL A 151 -0.88 -14.47 3.07
N ILE A 152 -1.02 -15.79 3.32
CA ILE A 152 -0.83 -16.38 4.65
C ILE A 152 0.60 -16.14 5.16
N LYS A 153 1.62 -16.36 4.33
CA LYS A 153 3.02 -16.09 4.68
C LYS A 153 3.24 -14.61 4.99
N SER A 154 2.71 -13.71 4.16
CA SER A 154 2.81 -12.26 4.35
C SER A 154 2.15 -11.81 5.65
N LEU A 155 0.99 -12.37 6.02
CA LEU A 155 0.33 -12.09 7.28
C LEU A 155 1.17 -12.54 8.48
N LYS A 156 1.79 -13.74 8.41
CA LYS A 156 2.72 -14.22 9.44
C LYS A 156 3.95 -13.30 9.57
N GLU A 157 4.49 -12.81 8.47
CA GLU A 157 5.60 -11.85 8.49
C GLU A 157 5.20 -10.49 9.09
N ILE A 158 4.02 -9.97 8.74
CA ILE A 158 3.48 -8.76 9.38
C ILE A 158 3.38 -8.96 10.91
N GLU A 159 2.81 -10.09 11.34
CA GLU A 159 2.71 -10.42 12.77
C GLU A 159 4.08 -10.55 13.43
N ARG A 160 5.03 -11.21 12.77
CA ARG A 160 6.40 -11.39 13.27
C ARG A 160 7.11 -10.07 13.51
N VAL A 161 7.09 -9.16 12.52
CA VAL A 161 7.92 -7.93 12.55
C VAL A 161 7.29 -6.79 13.32
N SER A 162 5.95 -6.76 13.51
CA SER A 162 5.24 -5.61 14.07
C SER A 162 4.63 -5.87 15.44
N LYS A 163 4.47 -4.77 16.20
CA LYS A 163 3.70 -4.76 17.46
C LYS A 163 2.21 -4.57 17.18
N LYS A 164 1.86 -3.78 16.15
CA LYS A 164 0.49 -3.48 15.72
C LYS A 164 0.45 -3.41 14.20
N SER A 165 -0.70 -3.72 13.61
CA SER A 165 -0.89 -3.62 12.17
C SER A 165 -2.30 -3.12 11.81
N TYR A 166 -2.41 -2.55 10.61
CA TYR A 166 -3.66 -2.22 9.94
C TYR A 166 -3.63 -2.79 8.53
N ILE A 167 -4.53 -3.73 8.27
CA ILE A 167 -4.57 -4.48 7.02
C ILE A 167 -5.91 -4.24 6.35
N VAL A 168 -5.87 -3.79 5.10
CA VAL A 168 -7.06 -3.67 4.25
C VAL A 168 -6.88 -4.63 3.08
N LEU A 169 -7.76 -5.62 3.03
CA LEU A 169 -7.93 -6.48 1.86
C LEU A 169 -9.02 -5.86 0.98
N ALA A 170 -8.89 -5.95 -0.33
CA ALA A 170 -9.97 -5.58 -1.22
C ALA A 170 -11.15 -6.54 -0.93
N SER A 171 -12.25 -6.01 -0.42
CA SER A 171 -13.50 -6.75 -0.41
C SER A 171 -14.02 -6.78 -1.84
N GLY A 172 -14.24 -7.96 -2.39
CA GLY A 172 -15.13 -8.11 -3.53
C GLY A 172 -16.55 -7.79 -3.02
N GLU A 173 -17.01 -6.57 -3.23
CA GLU A 173 -18.45 -6.34 -3.20
C GLU A 173 -19.00 -7.03 -4.47
N ASN A 174 -19.74 -8.11 -4.25
CA ASN A 174 -20.58 -8.74 -5.27
C ASN A 174 -21.67 -7.78 -5.72
#